data_0b74d16aa895a3d1e968c40915683155
#
_entry.id   0b74d16aa895a3d1e968c40915683155
#
_cell.length_a   1.000
_cell.length_b   1.000
_cell.length_c   1.000
_cell.angle_alpha   90.00
_cell.angle_beta   90.00
_cell.angle_gamma   90.00
#
_symmetry.space_group_name_H-M   'P 1'
#
loop_
_entity.id
_entity.type
_entity.pdbx_description
1 polymer ?
#
loop_
_entity_poly.entity_id
_entity_poly.type
_entity_poly.pdbx_seq_one_letter_code
_entity_poly.pdbx_strand_id
1 'polypeptide(L)'
;MKRTFEEALANRRSYYHIGHESPVADDEIIRIIHEAVKHVPSAYNSQSTRIVLLLGDEHQKLWEIVKKILKMMLPEEVFAKSAKKIDTSFESGHGTVLFFEDALVVGKF
;
A
#
# COMPACT_ATOMS: atom_id res chain seq x y z
N MET A 1 14.11 -18.90 0.36
CA MET A 1 14.01 -19.63 1.62
C MET A 1 12.61 -19.50 2.20
N LYS A 2 12.00 -20.63 2.48
CA LYS A 2 10.65 -20.61 3.08
C LYS A 2 10.75 -20.44 4.60
N ARG A 3 9.90 -19.59 5.14
CA ARG A 3 9.77 -19.37 6.58
C ARG A 3 8.47 -19.98 7.08
N THR A 4 8.45 -20.39 8.34
CA THR A 4 7.21 -20.76 9.01
C THR A 4 6.37 -19.49 9.22
N PHE A 5 5.08 -19.65 9.49
CA PHE A 5 4.21 -18.53 9.82
C PHE A 5 4.75 -17.72 11.01
N GLU A 6 5.19 -18.37 12.06
CA GLU A 6 5.74 -17.70 13.24
C GLU A 6 7.01 -16.91 12.90
N GLU A 7 7.90 -17.51 12.12
CA GLU A 7 9.12 -16.82 11.68
C GLU A 7 8.79 -15.58 10.83
N ALA A 8 7.87 -15.71 9.89
CA ALA A 8 7.44 -14.60 9.06
C ALA A 8 6.84 -13.47 9.89
N LEU A 9 5.99 -13.80 10.85
CA LEU A 9 5.36 -12.85 11.76
C LEU A 9 6.40 -12.12 12.62
N ALA A 10 7.33 -12.88 13.20
CA ALA A 10 8.37 -12.34 14.07
C ALA A 10 9.38 -11.47 13.33
N ASN A 11 9.64 -11.78 12.07
CA ASN A 11 10.65 -11.07 11.26
C ASN A 11 10.09 -9.91 10.44
N ARG A 12 8.75 -9.74 10.43
CA ARG A 12 8.13 -8.61 9.71
C ARG A 12 8.63 -7.29 10.30
N ARG A 13 8.97 -6.37 9.43
CA ARG A 13 9.36 -4.99 9.80
C ARG A 13 8.70 -4.02 8.83
N SER A 14 8.55 -2.79 9.26
CA SER A 14 8.24 -1.68 8.38
C SER A 14 9.54 -1.16 7.81
N TYR A 15 9.68 -1.23 6.50
CA TYR A 15 10.88 -0.77 5.83
C TYR A 15 10.65 0.60 5.20
N TYR A 16 11.65 1.45 5.31
CA TYR A 16 11.69 2.74 4.63
C TYR A 16 12.80 2.68 3.58
N HIS A 17 12.84 3.63 2.68
CA HIS A 17 13.83 3.66 1.59
C HIS A 17 13.79 2.39 0.72
N ILE A 18 12.58 1.97 0.38
CA ILE A 18 12.38 0.82 -0.49
C ILE A 18 12.69 1.18 -1.95
N GLY A 19 13.08 0.18 -2.73
CA GLY A 19 13.36 0.34 -4.16
C GLY A 19 12.26 -0.26 -5.03
N HIS A 20 12.31 0.01 -6.35
CA HIS A 20 11.30 -0.51 -7.26
C HIS A 20 11.56 -1.87 -7.83
N GLU A 21 12.66 -2.50 -7.50
CA GLU A 21 12.89 -3.88 -7.89
C GLU A 21 12.10 -4.79 -6.97
N SER A 22 11.44 -5.79 -7.54
CA SER A 22 10.71 -6.78 -6.77
C SER A 22 11.35 -8.15 -6.96
N PRO A 23 11.60 -8.89 -5.86
CA PRO A 23 12.11 -10.25 -5.95
C PRO A 23 11.07 -11.25 -6.46
N VAL A 24 9.81 -10.85 -6.55
CA VAL A 24 8.72 -11.69 -7.03
C VAL A 24 8.03 -11.02 -8.21
N ALA A 25 7.47 -11.82 -9.11
CA ALA A 25 6.73 -11.32 -10.26
C ALA A 25 5.42 -10.65 -9.83
N ASP A 26 4.92 -9.73 -10.65
CA ASP A 26 3.66 -9.03 -10.38
C ASP A 26 2.48 -10.00 -10.25
N ASP A 27 2.46 -11.07 -11.04
CA ASP A 27 1.43 -12.10 -10.95
C ASP A 27 1.39 -12.76 -9.58
N GLU A 28 2.54 -12.96 -8.97
CA GLU A 28 2.64 -13.53 -7.62
C GLU A 28 2.12 -12.54 -6.56
N ILE A 29 2.40 -11.26 -6.73
CA ILE A 29 1.87 -10.21 -5.85
C ILE A 29 0.35 -10.19 -5.93
N ILE A 30 -0.20 -10.26 -7.14
CA ILE A 30 -1.64 -10.28 -7.36
C ILE A 30 -2.26 -11.53 -6.70
N ARG A 31 -1.62 -12.67 -6.85
CA ARG A 31 -2.06 -13.92 -6.24
C ARG A 31 -2.13 -13.81 -4.72
N ILE A 32 -1.09 -13.25 -4.10
CA ILE A 32 -1.02 -13.06 -2.63
C ILE A 32 -2.15 -12.16 -2.16
N ILE A 33 -2.42 -11.08 -2.88
CA ILE A 33 -3.50 -10.14 -2.53
C ILE A 33 -4.85 -10.84 -2.63
N HIS A 34 -5.09 -11.63 -3.69
CA HIS A 34 -6.32 -12.40 -3.84
C HIS A 34 -6.53 -13.39 -2.69
N GLU A 35 -5.48 -14.10 -2.29
CA GLU A 35 -5.54 -15.02 -1.16
C GLU A 35 -5.85 -14.28 0.15
N ALA A 36 -5.23 -13.13 0.36
CA ALA A 36 -5.48 -12.32 1.56
C ALA A 36 -6.93 -11.83 1.61
N VAL A 37 -7.45 -11.31 0.52
CA VAL A 37 -8.84 -10.83 0.44
C VAL A 37 -9.82 -11.97 0.71
N LYS A 38 -9.52 -13.16 0.19
CA LYS A 38 -10.39 -14.33 0.30
C LYS A 38 -10.45 -14.89 1.73
N HIS A 39 -9.34 -14.83 2.46
CA HIS A 39 -9.19 -15.55 3.72
C HIS A 39 -9.07 -14.70 4.98
N VAL A 40 -8.73 -13.40 4.85
CA VAL A 40 -8.63 -12.52 6.02
C VAL A 40 -10.02 -12.16 6.53
N PRO A 41 -10.29 -12.35 7.84
CA PRO A 41 -11.61 -12.05 8.39
C PRO A 41 -11.90 -10.55 8.43
N SER A 42 -13.17 -10.22 8.39
CA SER A 42 -13.67 -8.85 8.54
C SER A 42 -14.69 -8.78 9.67
N ALA A 43 -14.84 -7.59 10.25
CA ALA A 43 -15.80 -7.37 11.34
C ALA A 43 -17.22 -7.74 10.86
N TYR A 44 -17.92 -8.57 11.64
CA TYR A 44 -19.26 -9.06 11.30
C TYR A 44 -19.34 -9.75 9.92
N ASN A 45 -18.22 -10.26 9.44
CA ASN A 45 -18.13 -10.82 8.08
C ASN A 45 -18.65 -9.85 7.01
N SER A 46 -18.37 -8.57 7.19
CA SER A 46 -18.90 -7.51 6.32
C SER A 46 -18.43 -7.61 4.88
N GLN A 47 -17.21 -8.16 4.66
CA GLN A 47 -16.60 -8.29 3.34
C GLN A 47 -16.59 -6.97 2.56
N SER A 48 -16.42 -5.87 3.30
CA SER A 48 -16.53 -4.50 2.79
C SER A 48 -15.25 -3.94 2.23
N THR A 49 -14.10 -4.59 2.48
CA THR A 49 -12.81 -4.12 2.04
C THR A 49 -12.66 -4.25 0.53
N ARG A 50 -12.20 -3.16 -0.09
CA ARG A 50 -11.86 -3.13 -1.52
C ARG A 50 -10.39 -2.77 -1.63
N ILE A 51 -9.67 -3.46 -2.50
CA ILE A 51 -8.22 -3.27 -2.66
C ILE A 51 -7.93 -2.88 -4.11
N VAL A 52 -7.11 -1.86 -4.26
CA VAL A 52 -6.59 -1.43 -5.56
C VAL A 52 -5.08 -1.56 -5.54
N LEU A 53 -4.53 -2.32 -6.46
CA LEU A 53 -3.09 -2.46 -6.64
C LEU A 53 -2.64 -1.56 -7.79
N LEU A 54 -1.72 -0.67 -7.49
CA LEU A 54 -1.13 0.26 -8.47
C LEU A 54 0.32 -0.14 -8.71
N LEU A 55 0.67 -0.36 -9.96
CA LEU A 55 2.01 -0.74 -10.39
C LEU A 55 2.48 0.22 -11.50
N GLY A 56 3.80 0.34 -11.66
CA GLY A 56 4.39 1.14 -12.73
C GLY A 56 3.92 2.59 -12.71
N ASP A 57 3.44 3.07 -13.85
CA ASP A 57 3.02 4.46 -14.03
C ASP A 57 1.87 4.86 -13.11
N GLU A 58 0.96 3.94 -12.83
CA GLU A 58 -0.18 4.23 -11.96
C GLU A 58 0.26 4.45 -10.51
N HIS A 59 1.26 3.70 -10.06
CA HIS A 59 1.89 3.91 -8.76
C HIS A 59 2.52 5.30 -8.69
N GLN A 60 3.27 5.68 -9.71
CA GLN A 60 3.92 6.99 -9.76
C GLN A 60 2.90 8.14 -9.81
N LYS A 61 1.84 7.98 -10.60
CA LYS A 61 0.77 8.98 -10.68
C LYS A 61 0.10 9.23 -9.34
N LEU A 62 -0.13 8.17 -8.58
CA LEU A 62 -0.71 8.31 -7.23
C LEU A 62 0.15 9.23 -6.36
N TRP A 63 1.46 8.94 -6.29
CA TRP A 63 2.34 9.70 -5.41
C TRP A 63 2.57 11.13 -5.90
N GLU A 64 2.52 11.37 -7.21
CA GLU A 64 2.55 12.73 -7.76
C GLU A 64 1.29 13.51 -7.35
N ILE A 65 0.12 12.86 -7.35
CA ILE A 65 -1.13 13.48 -6.88
C ILE A 65 -1.02 13.80 -5.39
N VAL A 66 -0.50 12.88 -4.58
CA VAL A 66 -0.31 13.08 -3.14
C VAL A 66 0.60 14.28 -2.89
N LYS A 67 1.73 14.36 -3.58
CA LYS A 67 2.66 15.50 -3.45
C LYS A 67 2.00 16.82 -3.84
N LYS A 68 1.24 16.82 -4.92
CA LYS A 68 0.54 18.02 -5.40
C LYS A 68 -0.46 18.54 -4.36
N ILE A 69 -1.22 17.65 -3.74
CA ILE A 69 -2.19 18.01 -2.72
C ILE A 69 -1.48 18.52 -1.46
N LEU A 70 -0.43 17.85 -1.03
CA LEU A 70 0.34 18.27 0.14
C LEU A 70 0.99 19.64 -0.07
N LYS A 71 1.45 19.93 -1.27
CA LYS A 71 2.01 21.24 -1.61
C LYS A 71 1.00 22.38 -1.40
N MET A 72 -0.27 22.11 -1.68
CA MET A 72 -1.34 23.07 -1.48
C MET A 72 -1.73 23.25 -0.02
N MET A 73 -1.50 22.24 0.80
CA MET A 73 -1.98 22.18 2.20
C MET A 73 -0.93 22.52 3.24
N LEU A 74 0.35 22.36 2.92
CA LEU A 74 1.44 22.47 3.90
C LEU A 74 2.32 23.67 3.64
N PRO A 75 2.89 24.27 4.72
CA PRO A 75 3.96 25.26 4.58
C PRO A 75 5.14 24.70 3.80
N GLU A 76 5.87 25.54 3.10
CA GLU A 76 6.95 25.13 2.20
C GLU A 76 8.00 24.24 2.85
N GLU A 77 8.41 24.56 4.10
CA GLU A 77 9.40 23.78 4.82
C GLU A 77 8.91 22.38 5.16
N VAL A 78 7.64 22.28 5.60
CA VAL A 78 7.03 21.00 5.92
C VAL A 78 6.82 20.17 4.67
N PHE A 79 6.38 20.82 3.58
CA PHE A 79 6.21 20.16 2.29
C PHE A 79 7.52 19.58 1.77
N ALA A 80 8.63 20.32 1.87
CA ALA A 80 9.93 19.84 1.40
C ALA A 80 10.33 18.52 2.07
N LYS A 81 10.11 18.40 3.38
CA LYS A 81 10.40 17.18 4.14
C LYS A 81 9.48 16.03 3.72
N SER A 82 8.19 16.32 3.57
CA SER A 82 7.20 15.32 3.18
C SER A 82 7.46 14.82 1.76
N ALA A 83 7.77 15.70 0.83
CA ALA A 83 8.09 15.34 -0.55
C ALA A 83 9.32 14.44 -0.62
N LYS A 84 10.36 14.75 0.15
CA LYS A 84 11.56 13.92 0.23
C LYS A 84 11.24 12.52 0.75
N LYS A 85 10.43 12.43 1.78
CA LYS A 85 10.01 11.14 2.35
C LYS A 85 9.22 10.32 1.31
N ILE A 86 8.33 10.96 0.58
CA ILE A 86 7.56 10.30 -0.49
C ILE A 86 8.51 9.78 -1.56
N ASP A 87 9.43 10.61 -2.04
CA ASP A 87 10.35 10.23 -3.11
C ASP A 87 11.25 9.06 -2.74
N THR A 88 11.72 9.02 -1.50
CA THR A 88 12.72 8.03 -1.07
C THR A 88 12.12 6.79 -0.42
N SER A 89 10.88 6.85 0.08
CA SER A 89 10.31 5.78 0.89
C SER A 89 8.97 5.24 0.37
N PHE A 90 8.30 5.92 -0.54
CA PHE A 90 6.99 5.50 -1.05
C PHE A 90 6.99 5.41 -2.58
N GLU A 91 7.19 6.52 -3.27
CA GLU A 91 7.23 6.54 -4.74
C GLU A 91 8.38 5.68 -5.28
N SER A 92 9.46 5.57 -4.52
CA SER A 92 10.58 4.70 -4.85
C SER A 92 10.24 3.21 -4.84
N GLY A 93 9.11 2.82 -4.25
CA GLY A 93 8.69 1.43 -4.17
C GLY A 93 8.23 0.84 -5.50
N HIS A 94 8.04 -0.47 -5.52
CA HIS A 94 7.60 -1.19 -6.71
C HIS A 94 6.13 -0.93 -7.06
N GLY A 95 5.31 -0.72 -6.05
CA GLY A 95 3.88 -0.49 -6.22
C GLY A 95 3.23 -0.05 -4.94
N THR A 96 1.93 0.19 -5.00
CA THR A 96 1.12 0.63 -3.86
C THR A 96 -0.15 -0.20 -3.79
N VAL A 97 -0.49 -0.62 -2.60
CA VAL A 97 -1.79 -1.25 -2.32
C VAL A 97 -2.64 -0.24 -1.57
N LEU A 98 -3.79 0.11 -2.14
CA LEU A 98 -4.76 1.00 -1.51
C LEU A 98 -5.91 0.18 -0.95
N PHE A 99 -6.29 0.49 0.28
CA PHE A 99 -7.39 -0.16 0.97
C PHE A 99 -8.57 0.79 1.10
N PHE A 100 -9.73 0.33 0.67
CA PHE A 100 -10.99 1.09 0.77
C PHE A 100 -12.03 0.24 1.47
N GLU A 101 -12.94 0.91 2.17
CA GLU A 101 -14.13 0.27 2.72
C GLU A 101 -15.34 0.70 1.89
N ASP A 102 -16.18 -0.26 1.53
CA ASP A 102 -17.42 0.04 0.82
C ASP A 102 -18.41 0.67 1.80
N ALA A 103 -18.66 1.96 1.64
CA ALA A 103 -19.51 2.73 2.55
C ALA A 103 -20.95 2.19 2.59
N LEU A 104 -21.44 1.63 1.49
CA LEU A 104 -22.79 1.07 1.47
C LEU A 104 -22.89 -0.19 2.32
N VAL A 105 -21.83 -1.00 2.35
CA VAL A 105 -21.77 -2.20 3.19
C VAL A 105 -21.59 -1.82 4.65
N VAL A 106 -20.61 -0.95 4.94
CA VAL A 106 -20.29 -0.50 6.32
C VAL A 106 -21.48 0.22 6.96
N GLY A 107 -22.20 1.01 6.19
CA GLY A 107 -23.35 1.76 6.68
C GLY A 107 -24.53 0.90 7.16
N LYS A 108 -24.47 -0.42 6.95
CA LYS A 108 -25.51 -1.36 7.45
C LYS A 108 -25.26 -1.84 8.88
N PHE A 109 -24.12 -1.52 9.45
CA PHE A 109 -23.75 -1.99 10.80
C PHE A 109 -23.79 -0.92 11.87
#